data_4587512d30406f1fb17f6d5c40257406
#
_entry.id   4587512d30406f1fb17f6d5c40257406
#
_cell.length_a   1.000
_cell.length_b   1.000
_cell.length_c   1.000
_cell.angle_alpha   90.00
_cell.angle_beta   90.00
_cell.angle_gamma   90.00
#
_symmetry.space_group_name_H-M   'P 1'
#
loop_
_entity.id
_entity.type
_entity.pdbx_description
1 polymer ?
#
loop_
_entity_poly.entity_id
_entity_poly.type
_entity_poly.pdbx_seq_one_letter_code
_entity_poly.pdbx_strand_id
1 'polypeptide(L)'
;DRLLFGPPPALWTSGSGFKWPASPCAAPVCVCVCVCAGATVEQFEQAKNKLSTLKKDPGNEVKLKIYALFKQATQGPCNTPKPGMLDFVNKVKWDAWKSLGSISQDEARQQYCDLIGSLVEAEGPSSAAVAATPAGSQAAYKTLLVTTEDDITTIKLNRPAKKNAITTEMYNEIIAALEQAAKDDSVITVFTGAGDFYCSGNDLTNFQLQGGGGVEEMARRGGELLRKYVRAYIDFPKPLVAVVNGPAVGISVTVLGLFDLVYASERATFHTPFSQLGQSAEGCSSYTFPKMMGAAKASEMLMFNKKLTAAQACELALVTEVFPDSSFQSEVWTRLKAYAKLPRNSLAFSKQLIRSMEKERLYAVNDAEVECLIGRWMSDECFNAVMSFFQAKAKL
;
A
#
# COMPACT_ATOMS: atom_id res chain seq x y z
N ASP A 1 -47.62 4.59 21.67
CA ASP A 1 -48.53 3.42 21.80
C ASP A 1 -47.71 2.15 21.61
N ARG A 2 -47.55 1.52 22.73
CA ARG A 2 -47.70 0.13 23.20
C ARG A 2 -47.30 -1.00 22.21
N LEU A 3 -46.25 -1.73 22.60
CA LEU A 3 -46.25 -3.15 23.08
C LEU A 3 -46.52 -4.21 22.01
N LEU A 4 -45.63 -5.21 21.88
CA LEU A 4 -45.85 -6.52 22.52
C LEU A 4 -44.64 -7.44 22.31
N PHE A 5 -44.12 -7.93 23.43
CA PHE A 5 -43.24 -9.09 23.56
C PHE A 5 -44.02 -10.39 23.34
N GLY A 6 -43.43 -11.40 22.70
CA GLY A 6 -43.90 -12.76 22.72
C GLY A 6 -42.75 -13.72 22.99
N PRO A 7 -42.93 -14.77 23.80
CA PRO A 7 -41.87 -15.60 24.37
C PRO A 7 -41.42 -16.76 23.48
N PRO A 8 -40.29 -17.45 23.85
CA PRO A 8 -39.73 -18.54 23.07
C PRO A 8 -40.43 -19.89 23.34
N PRO A 9 -40.44 -20.85 22.40
CA PRO A 9 -40.95 -22.20 22.66
C PRO A 9 -39.86 -23.10 23.22
N ALA A 10 -40.35 -23.97 24.11
CA ALA A 10 -39.62 -24.97 24.91
C ALA A 10 -39.28 -26.24 24.14
N LEU A 11 -38.19 -26.83 24.60
CA LEU A 11 -37.86 -28.27 24.79
C LEU A 11 -38.68 -29.34 24.05
N TRP A 12 -37.97 -30.16 23.30
CA TRP A 12 -38.31 -31.59 23.16
C TRP A 12 -37.13 -32.48 23.48
N THR A 13 -37.40 -33.42 24.40
CA THR A 13 -36.53 -34.48 24.92
C THR A 13 -36.69 -35.77 24.14
N SER A 14 -35.70 -36.66 24.31
CA SER A 14 -35.66 -38.16 24.11
C SER A 14 -35.59 -38.61 22.66
N GLY A 15 -34.75 -39.54 22.26
CA GLY A 15 -34.03 -40.65 22.84
C GLY A 15 -33.90 -41.74 21.78
N SER A 16 -32.77 -42.36 21.69
CA SER A 16 -32.44 -43.72 21.19
C SER A 16 -30.99 -43.71 20.73
N GLY A 17 -30.00 -44.25 21.38
CA GLY A 17 -29.81 -45.64 21.57
C GLY A 17 -28.97 -46.21 20.44
N PHE A 18 -27.61 -46.05 20.44
CA PHE A 18 -26.74 -46.90 19.64
C PHE A 18 -25.60 -47.43 20.51
N LYS A 19 -25.58 -48.78 20.62
CA LYS A 19 -24.63 -49.60 21.37
C LYS A 19 -23.32 -49.74 20.64
N TRP A 20 -22.20 -49.61 21.39
CA TRP A 20 -20.87 -50.03 20.99
C TRP A 20 -20.69 -51.53 21.28
N PRO A 21 -19.98 -52.32 20.46
CA PRO A 21 -19.49 -53.63 20.86
C PRO A 21 -18.12 -53.49 21.53
N ALA A 22 -17.96 -54.26 22.61
CA ALA A 22 -16.78 -54.33 23.45
C ALA A 22 -15.79 -55.39 22.97
N SER A 23 -14.48 -55.03 23.07
CA SER A 23 -13.32 -55.82 23.55
C SER A 23 -12.75 -56.95 22.68
N PRO A 24 -11.56 -57.50 22.98
CA PRO A 24 -10.50 -57.11 23.90
C PRO A 24 -9.07 -57.19 23.32
N CYS A 25 -8.06 -56.60 23.93
CA CYS A 25 -6.80 -57.29 24.29
C CYS A 25 -5.89 -56.37 25.12
N ALA A 26 -5.49 -56.90 26.24
CA ALA A 26 -4.59 -56.29 27.23
C ALA A 26 -3.13 -56.38 26.78
N ALA A 27 -2.40 -55.29 26.97
CA ALA A 27 -0.94 -55.29 27.15
C ALA A 27 -0.52 -54.10 28.02
N PRO A 28 0.57 -54.17 28.79
CA PRO A 28 0.74 -53.51 30.08
C PRO A 28 1.03 -52.02 29.94
N VAL A 29 0.42 -51.25 30.85
CA VAL A 29 0.62 -49.82 31.07
C VAL A 29 2.03 -49.60 31.60
N CYS A 30 2.91 -49.12 30.73
CA CYS A 30 4.13 -48.45 31.15
C CYS A 30 3.76 -47.03 31.52
N VAL A 31 3.62 -46.77 32.83
CA VAL A 31 3.44 -45.40 33.35
C VAL A 31 4.78 -44.69 33.20
N CYS A 32 5.00 -44.10 32.03
CA CYS A 32 6.00 -43.03 31.90
C CYS A 32 5.44 -41.78 32.56
N VAL A 33 5.83 -41.52 33.76
CA VAL A 33 5.71 -40.22 34.41
C VAL A 33 6.63 -39.29 33.61
N CYS A 34 6.10 -38.64 32.54
CA CYS A 34 6.72 -37.47 31.99
C CYS A 34 6.64 -36.36 33.05
N VAL A 35 7.69 -36.22 33.83
CA VAL A 35 7.97 -34.98 34.55
C VAL A 35 8.17 -33.95 33.46
N CYS A 36 7.18 -33.09 33.25
CA CYS A 36 7.33 -31.89 32.40
C CYS A 36 8.34 -30.99 33.13
N ALA A 37 9.63 -31.15 32.84
CA ALA A 37 10.65 -30.21 33.22
C ALA A 37 10.36 -28.90 32.45
N GLY A 38 9.95 -27.86 33.15
CA GLY A 38 9.76 -26.53 32.56
C GLY A 38 11.04 -26.05 31.87
N ALA A 39 10.93 -25.11 30.95
CA ALA A 39 12.07 -24.59 30.17
C ALA A 39 13.21 -24.15 31.12
N THR A 40 14.43 -24.61 30.81
CA THR A 40 15.61 -24.24 31.58
C THR A 40 15.92 -22.75 31.43
N VAL A 41 16.68 -22.18 32.38
CA VAL A 41 17.13 -20.79 32.33
C VAL A 41 17.91 -20.53 31.01
N GLU A 42 18.69 -21.49 30.54
CA GLU A 42 19.44 -21.41 29.30
C GLU A 42 18.54 -21.36 28.08
N GLN A 43 17.46 -22.14 28.05
CA GLN A 43 16.45 -22.12 26.96
C GLN A 43 15.70 -20.77 26.95
N PHE A 44 15.41 -20.22 28.12
CA PHE A 44 14.79 -18.89 28.22
C PHE A 44 15.72 -17.78 27.71
N GLU A 45 17.02 -17.80 28.03
CA GLU A 45 18.00 -16.86 27.49
C GLU A 45 18.16 -17.02 25.96
N GLN A 46 18.15 -18.24 25.45
CA GLN A 46 18.15 -18.49 23.99
C GLN A 46 16.90 -17.94 23.31
N ALA A 47 15.72 -18.08 23.93
CA ALA A 47 14.48 -17.53 23.40
C ALA A 47 14.50 -15.99 23.39
N LYS A 48 15.09 -15.35 24.41
CA LYS A 48 15.31 -13.88 24.41
C LYS A 48 16.18 -13.43 23.23
N ASN A 49 17.27 -14.15 22.98
CA ASN A 49 18.15 -13.85 21.85
C ASN A 49 17.43 -14.04 20.50
N LYS A 50 16.62 -15.10 20.35
CA LYS A 50 15.80 -15.34 19.17
C LYS A 50 14.75 -14.25 18.93
N LEU A 51 14.16 -13.68 19.99
CA LEU A 51 13.23 -12.56 19.87
C LEU A 51 13.85 -11.35 19.15
N SER A 52 15.14 -11.07 19.43
CA SER A 52 15.84 -9.94 18.77
C SER A 52 16.16 -10.19 17.30
N THR A 53 16.04 -11.44 16.82
CA THR A 53 16.32 -11.83 15.42
C THR A 53 15.06 -11.93 14.59
N LEU A 54 13.86 -11.78 15.16
CA LEU A 54 12.60 -11.76 14.42
C LEU A 54 12.57 -10.57 13.46
N LYS A 55 12.33 -10.86 12.20
CA LYS A 55 12.24 -9.86 11.14
C LYS A 55 10.84 -9.27 10.99
N LYS A 56 9.81 -10.04 11.36
CA LYS A 56 8.41 -9.65 11.26
C LYS A 56 7.89 -9.14 12.61
N ASP A 57 7.23 -7.98 12.58
CA ASP A 57 6.58 -7.46 13.79
C ASP A 57 5.43 -8.38 14.22
N PRO A 58 5.47 -8.99 15.42
CA PRO A 58 4.45 -9.94 15.86
C PRO A 58 3.11 -9.27 16.23
N GLY A 59 3.00 -7.95 16.15
CA GLY A 59 1.81 -7.20 16.53
C GLY A 59 1.74 -6.86 18.03
N ASN A 60 0.96 -5.82 18.35
CA ASN A 60 0.92 -5.26 19.72
C ASN A 60 0.38 -6.23 20.78
N GLU A 61 -0.59 -7.05 20.43
CA GLU A 61 -1.16 -8.05 21.35
C GLU A 61 -0.13 -9.09 21.74
N VAL A 62 0.61 -9.61 20.76
CA VAL A 62 1.68 -10.58 20.98
C VAL A 62 2.84 -9.97 21.76
N LYS A 63 3.22 -8.73 21.46
CA LYS A 63 4.24 -7.98 22.23
C LYS A 63 3.86 -7.82 23.70
N LEU A 64 2.60 -7.54 23.99
CA LEU A 64 2.10 -7.46 25.37
C LEU A 64 2.15 -8.81 26.08
N LYS A 65 1.82 -9.90 25.37
CA LYS A 65 1.91 -11.26 25.89
C LYS A 65 3.37 -11.65 26.18
N ILE A 66 4.28 -11.34 25.27
CA ILE A 66 5.73 -11.54 25.45
C ILE A 66 6.22 -10.77 26.70
N TYR A 67 5.83 -9.49 26.82
CA TYR A 67 6.19 -8.66 27.98
C TYR A 67 5.65 -9.25 29.29
N ALA A 68 4.39 -9.64 29.33
CA ALA A 68 3.75 -10.20 30.52
C ALA A 68 4.43 -11.50 30.96
N LEU A 69 4.66 -12.43 30.03
CA LEU A 69 5.36 -13.70 30.30
C LEU A 69 6.81 -13.47 30.76
N PHE A 70 7.52 -12.54 30.14
CA PHE A 70 8.87 -12.16 30.57
C PHE A 70 8.89 -11.64 31.99
N LYS A 71 7.95 -10.74 32.35
CA LYS A 71 7.84 -10.22 33.73
C LYS A 71 7.49 -11.31 34.74
N GLN A 72 6.53 -12.16 34.39
CA GLN A 72 6.14 -13.28 35.25
C GLN A 72 7.29 -14.27 35.44
N ALA A 73 8.02 -14.60 34.39
CA ALA A 73 9.16 -15.52 34.41
C ALA A 73 10.35 -14.99 35.23
N THR A 74 10.54 -13.66 35.28
CA THR A 74 11.68 -13.03 35.94
C THR A 74 11.35 -12.51 37.32
N GLN A 75 10.15 -11.99 37.57
CA GLN A 75 9.76 -11.31 38.81
C GLN A 75 8.61 -12.01 39.56
N GLY A 76 7.98 -13.04 38.96
CA GLY A 76 6.82 -13.70 39.53
C GLY A 76 5.53 -12.88 39.36
N PRO A 77 4.48 -13.17 40.14
CA PRO A 77 3.19 -12.50 40.07
C PRO A 77 3.28 -10.99 40.20
N CYS A 78 2.43 -10.26 39.44
CA CYS A 78 2.41 -8.80 39.45
C CYS A 78 2.11 -8.25 40.88
N ASN A 79 3.13 -7.66 41.53
CA ASN A 79 3.10 -7.09 42.86
C ASN A 79 3.28 -5.56 42.88
N THR A 80 3.35 -4.93 41.72
CA THR A 80 3.51 -3.48 41.59
C THR A 80 2.15 -2.77 41.62
N PRO A 81 2.05 -1.53 42.16
CA PRO A 81 0.82 -0.76 42.13
C PRO A 81 0.41 -0.45 40.68
N LYS A 82 -0.90 -0.35 40.45
CA LYS A 82 -1.45 -0.02 39.13
C LYS A 82 -1.03 1.40 38.69
N PRO A 83 -0.47 1.59 37.51
CA PRO A 83 -0.10 2.93 37.00
C PRO A 83 -1.28 3.89 36.90
N GLY A 84 -1.02 5.18 37.05
CA GLY A 84 -2.05 6.24 37.00
C GLY A 84 -2.77 6.34 35.68
N MET A 85 -3.90 7.06 35.68
CA MET A 85 -4.80 7.16 34.49
C MET A 85 -4.14 7.80 33.26
N LEU A 86 -3.09 8.60 33.41
CA LEU A 86 -2.38 9.27 32.32
C LEU A 86 -1.24 8.41 31.72
N ASP A 87 -0.87 7.34 32.37
CA ASP A 87 0.20 6.44 31.92
C ASP A 87 -0.36 5.21 31.18
N PHE A 88 -0.94 5.46 30.03
CA PHE A 88 -1.64 4.44 29.24
C PHE A 88 -0.76 3.26 28.86
N VAL A 89 0.50 3.49 28.48
CA VAL A 89 1.41 2.42 28.04
C VAL A 89 1.76 1.47 29.17
N ASN A 90 2.14 2.01 30.34
CA ASN A 90 2.46 1.17 31.50
C ASN A 90 1.23 0.52 32.10
N LYS A 91 0.06 1.15 32.00
CA LYS A 91 -1.22 0.57 32.44
C LYS A 91 -1.57 -0.69 31.63
N VAL A 92 -1.47 -0.63 30.29
CA VAL A 92 -1.74 -1.79 29.41
C VAL A 92 -0.74 -2.91 29.66
N LYS A 93 0.54 -2.60 29.84
CA LYS A 93 1.58 -3.55 30.23
C LYS A 93 1.32 -4.18 31.60
N TRP A 94 0.90 -3.37 32.56
CA TRP A 94 0.56 -3.83 33.90
C TRP A 94 -0.67 -4.74 33.89
N ASP A 95 -1.73 -4.35 33.18
CA ASP A 95 -2.95 -5.14 33.02
C ASP A 95 -2.62 -6.50 32.35
N ALA A 96 -1.77 -6.53 31.31
CA ALA A 96 -1.32 -7.76 30.67
C ALA A 96 -0.53 -8.68 31.62
N TRP A 97 0.40 -8.13 32.44
CA TRP A 97 1.13 -8.91 33.41
C TRP A 97 0.21 -9.40 34.55
N LYS A 98 -0.68 -8.55 35.04
CA LYS A 98 -1.66 -8.90 36.09
C LYS A 98 -2.62 -9.99 35.66
N SER A 99 -2.97 -10.06 34.37
CA SER A 99 -3.88 -11.08 33.81
C SER A 99 -3.31 -12.50 33.85
N LEU A 100 -1.98 -12.67 33.97
CA LEU A 100 -1.34 -13.99 34.12
C LEU A 100 -1.60 -14.63 35.52
N GLY A 101 -2.09 -13.85 36.47
CA GLY A 101 -2.46 -14.35 37.78
C GLY A 101 -1.29 -14.94 38.54
N SER A 102 -1.44 -16.21 39.01
CA SER A 102 -0.49 -16.91 39.86
C SER A 102 0.28 -18.03 39.18
N ILE A 103 0.40 -18.01 37.83
CA ILE A 103 1.23 -19.00 37.14
C ILE A 103 2.67 -18.94 37.64
N SER A 104 3.32 -20.10 37.78
CA SER A 104 4.68 -20.18 38.26
C SER A 104 5.70 -19.52 37.33
N GLN A 105 6.86 -19.16 37.88
CA GLN A 105 7.95 -18.63 37.04
C GLN A 105 8.42 -19.64 35.98
N ASP A 106 8.42 -20.93 36.32
CA ASP A 106 8.82 -22.00 35.40
C ASP A 106 7.80 -22.17 34.28
N GLU A 107 6.53 -22.13 34.61
CA GLU A 107 5.45 -22.20 33.62
C GLU A 107 5.47 -20.96 32.71
N ALA A 108 5.70 -19.77 33.23
CA ALA A 108 5.86 -18.55 32.46
C ALA A 108 7.09 -18.60 31.54
N ARG A 109 8.21 -19.22 31.98
CA ARG A 109 9.39 -19.47 31.11
C ARG A 109 9.07 -20.42 30.00
N GLN A 110 8.35 -21.49 30.27
CA GLN A 110 7.94 -22.45 29.24
C GLN A 110 7.04 -21.79 28.21
N GLN A 111 5.99 -21.08 28.63
CA GLN A 111 5.08 -20.40 27.72
C GLN A 111 5.77 -19.29 26.89
N TYR A 112 6.79 -18.63 27.48
CA TYR A 112 7.62 -17.65 26.76
C TYR A 112 8.43 -18.33 25.64
N CYS A 113 9.09 -19.45 25.96
CA CYS A 113 9.88 -20.22 24.99
C CYS A 113 9.00 -20.76 23.85
N ASP A 114 7.82 -21.29 24.16
CA ASP A 114 6.87 -21.83 23.19
C ASP A 114 6.34 -20.73 22.26
N LEU A 115 6.01 -19.57 22.82
CA LEU A 115 5.54 -18.41 22.04
C LEU A 115 6.63 -17.90 21.08
N ILE A 116 7.87 -17.75 21.55
CA ILE A 116 8.98 -17.32 20.70
C ILE A 116 9.30 -18.41 19.66
N GLY A 117 9.26 -19.69 20.04
CA GLY A 117 9.45 -20.82 19.13
C GLY A 117 8.45 -20.76 17.97
N SER A 118 7.17 -20.64 18.27
CA SER A 118 6.11 -20.55 17.25
C SER A 118 6.24 -19.32 16.34
N LEU A 119 6.71 -18.19 16.85
CA LEU A 119 6.97 -17.00 16.04
C LEU A 119 8.14 -17.20 15.08
N VAL A 120 9.22 -17.88 15.54
CA VAL A 120 10.37 -18.21 14.69
C VAL A 120 10.01 -19.26 13.63
N GLU A 121 9.21 -20.27 14.00
CA GLU A 121 8.73 -21.28 13.05
C GLU A 121 7.78 -20.70 12.00
N ALA A 122 6.96 -19.73 12.35
CA ALA A 122 6.09 -19.00 11.43
C ALA A 122 6.87 -18.14 10.40
N GLU A 123 8.14 -17.82 10.68
CA GLU A 123 9.05 -17.16 9.73
C GLU A 123 9.71 -18.13 8.74
N GLY A 124 9.58 -19.46 8.96
CA GLY A 124 10.19 -20.50 8.12
C GLY A 124 11.68 -20.75 8.43
N PRO A 125 12.27 -21.87 7.96
CA PRO A 125 13.66 -22.22 8.31
C PRO A 125 14.65 -21.23 7.74
N SER A 126 15.35 -20.53 8.63
CA SER A 126 16.51 -19.72 8.30
C SER A 126 17.65 -20.65 7.82
N SER A 127 17.90 -20.69 6.52
CA SER A 127 19.16 -21.28 6.02
C SER A 127 20.30 -20.38 6.45
N ALA A 128 21.13 -20.93 7.36
CA ALA A 128 22.37 -20.30 7.78
C ALA A 128 23.34 -20.19 6.60
N ALA A 129 23.96 -19.02 6.49
CA ALA A 129 25.22 -18.71 5.83
C ALA A 129 25.37 -19.10 4.34
N VAL A 130 25.00 -18.17 3.49
CA VAL A 130 25.70 -17.96 2.22
C VAL A 130 26.02 -16.47 2.11
N ALA A 131 27.25 -16.21 1.65
CA ALA A 131 27.90 -14.93 1.53
C ALA A 131 27.02 -13.81 0.94
N ALA A 132 27.28 -12.59 1.37
CA ALA A 132 26.70 -11.36 0.86
C ALA A 132 26.55 -11.37 -0.67
N THR A 133 25.30 -11.54 -1.13
CA THR A 133 24.89 -11.22 -2.48
C THR A 133 24.04 -9.94 -2.37
N PRO A 134 24.25 -8.95 -3.23
CA PRO A 134 23.54 -7.67 -3.10
C PRO A 134 22.05 -7.86 -3.34
N ALA A 135 21.27 -7.19 -2.52
CA ALA A 135 19.85 -6.79 -2.65
C ALA A 135 18.99 -7.61 -3.63
N GLY A 136 17.94 -8.22 -3.07
CA GLY A 136 16.70 -8.72 -3.64
C GLY A 136 16.60 -8.82 -5.15
N SER A 137 16.23 -10.00 -5.67
CA SER A 137 15.79 -10.15 -7.05
C SER A 137 14.56 -9.23 -7.28
N GLN A 138 14.82 -7.97 -7.63
CA GLN A 138 13.84 -7.10 -8.25
C GLN A 138 13.39 -7.80 -9.53
N ALA A 139 12.08 -8.00 -9.69
CA ALA A 139 11.55 -8.30 -11.01
C ALA A 139 12.14 -7.26 -11.96
N ALA A 140 12.91 -7.70 -12.97
CA ALA A 140 13.59 -6.79 -13.87
C ALA A 140 12.52 -6.13 -14.75
N TYR A 141 12.05 -4.94 -14.35
CA TYR A 141 11.15 -4.12 -15.16
C TYR A 141 11.89 -3.61 -16.39
N LYS A 142 11.24 -3.59 -17.54
CA LYS A 142 11.84 -3.11 -18.80
C LYS A 142 11.72 -1.59 -18.95
N THR A 143 10.65 -1.03 -18.40
CA THR A 143 10.29 0.39 -18.58
C THR A 143 10.41 1.21 -17.31
N LEU A 144 10.73 0.58 -16.18
CA LEU A 144 10.91 1.21 -14.88
C LEU A 144 12.29 0.90 -14.29
N LEU A 145 12.79 1.81 -13.46
CA LEU A 145 13.85 1.54 -12.50
C LEU A 145 13.24 1.64 -11.11
N VAL A 146 13.25 0.54 -10.36
CA VAL A 146 12.73 0.49 -8.99
C VAL A 146 13.90 0.22 -8.05
N THR A 147 14.10 1.09 -7.07
CA THR A 147 15.16 0.97 -6.05
C THR A 147 14.57 1.20 -4.68
N THR A 148 15.13 0.57 -3.65
CA THR A 148 14.76 0.82 -2.26
C THR A 148 16.02 1.13 -1.47
N GLU A 149 16.14 2.38 -1.04
CA GLU A 149 17.29 2.91 -0.30
C GLU A 149 16.78 3.89 0.77
N ASP A 150 17.42 3.96 1.91
CA ASP A 150 17.08 4.87 3.01
C ASP A 150 15.58 4.83 3.41
N ASP A 151 14.98 3.64 3.45
CA ASP A 151 13.54 3.41 3.73
C ASP A 151 12.59 4.07 2.70
N ILE A 152 13.09 4.38 1.50
CA ILE A 152 12.35 4.98 0.39
C ILE A 152 12.38 4.03 -0.81
N THR A 153 11.20 3.59 -1.28
CA THR A 153 11.09 2.90 -2.56
C THR A 153 10.83 3.92 -3.66
N THR A 154 11.75 3.99 -4.61
CA THR A 154 11.67 4.89 -5.77
C THR A 154 11.26 4.12 -7.02
N ILE A 155 10.15 4.50 -7.62
CA ILE A 155 9.67 4.02 -8.92
C ILE A 155 9.98 5.12 -9.96
N LYS A 156 11.01 4.91 -10.77
CA LYS A 156 11.42 5.86 -11.80
C LYS A 156 10.96 5.39 -13.18
N LEU A 157 10.15 6.19 -13.85
CA LEU A 157 9.74 5.96 -15.23
C LEU A 157 10.99 6.05 -16.13
N ASN A 158 11.29 5.01 -16.90
CA ASN A 158 12.59 4.87 -17.59
C ASN A 158 12.44 4.62 -19.09
N ARG A 159 11.77 5.54 -19.77
CA ARG A 159 11.71 5.64 -21.25
C ARG A 159 12.05 7.06 -21.71
N PRO A 160 13.24 7.62 -21.31
CA PRO A 160 13.54 9.03 -21.55
C PRO A 160 13.52 9.42 -23.04
N ALA A 161 13.97 8.54 -23.95
CA ALA A 161 13.91 8.76 -25.40
C ALA A 161 12.49 8.89 -25.95
N LYS A 162 11.48 8.45 -25.21
CA LYS A 162 10.04 8.58 -25.51
C LYS A 162 9.34 9.49 -24.50
N LYS A 163 10.07 10.36 -23.83
CA LYS A 163 9.54 11.31 -22.81
C LYS A 163 8.71 10.59 -21.73
N ASN A 164 9.08 9.37 -21.39
CA ASN A 164 8.40 8.49 -20.43
C ASN A 164 6.93 8.24 -20.76
N ALA A 165 6.54 8.20 -22.05
CA ALA A 165 5.20 7.84 -22.49
C ALA A 165 4.84 6.43 -22.01
N ILE A 166 3.62 6.24 -21.48
CA ILE A 166 3.18 5.02 -20.81
C ILE A 166 2.59 4.05 -21.82
N THR A 167 3.32 2.98 -22.13
CA THR A 167 2.81 1.85 -22.93
C THR A 167 1.96 0.91 -22.09
N THR A 168 1.21 0.02 -22.73
CA THR A 168 0.49 -1.07 -22.06
C THR A 168 1.40 -1.87 -21.13
N GLU A 169 2.64 -2.16 -21.55
CA GLU A 169 3.65 -2.83 -20.72
C GLU A 169 3.95 -2.00 -19.46
N MET A 170 4.21 -0.70 -19.64
CA MET A 170 4.54 0.20 -18.53
C MET A 170 3.37 0.38 -17.55
N TYR A 171 2.11 0.41 -18.02
CA TYR A 171 0.94 0.40 -17.13
C TYR A 171 0.95 -0.83 -16.21
N ASN A 172 1.16 -2.01 -16.77
CA ASN A 172 1.22 -3.26 -15.99
C ASN A 172 2.41 -3.28 -15.03
N GLU A 173 3.58 -2.80 -15.46
CA GLU A 173 4.77 -2.70 -14.62
C GLU A 173 4.57 -1.72 -13.45
N ILE A 174 3.92 -0.57 -13.67
CA ILE A 174 3.61 0.38 -12.59
C ILE A 174 2.65 -0.24 -11.58
N ILE A 175 1.60 -0.94 -12.03
CA ILE A 175 0.67 -1.67 -11.13
C ILE A 175 1.47 -2.67 -10.28
N ALA A 176 2.29 -3.51 -10.90
CA ALA A 176 3.10 -4.50 -10.19
C ALA A 176 4.11 -3.86 -9.23
N ALA A 177 4.75 -2.75 -9.63
CA ALA A 177 5.69 -2.01 -8.78
C ALA A 177 4.99 -1.39 -7.55
N LEU A 178 3.77 -0.85 -7.71
CA LEU A 178 2.95 -0.37 -6.60
C LEU A 178 2.53 -1.51 -5.67
N GLU A 179 2.10 -2.65 -6.21
CA GLU A 179 1.74 -3.83 -5.40
C GLU A 179 2.94 -4.38 -4.61
N GLN A 180 4.13 -4.36 -5.19
CA GLN A 180 5.37 -4.75 -4.51
C GLN A 180 5.74 -3.72 -3.43
N ALA A 181 5.76 -2.43 -3.79
CA ALA A 181 6.07 -1.34 -2.87
C ALA A 181 5.07 -1.26 -1.69
N ALA A 182 3.81 -1.63 -1.90
CA ALA A 182 2.81 -1.69 -0.82
C ALA A 182 3.19 -2.69 0.29
N LYS A 183 3.97 -3.73 -0.05
CA LYS A 183 4.33 -4.85 0.83
C LYS A 183 5.76 -4.79 1.37
N ASP A 184 6.62 -3.98 0.75
CA ASP A 184 8.00 -3.83 1.17
C ASP A 184 8.15 -3.05 2.49
N ASP A 185 9.36 -3.02 3.03
CA ASP A 185 9.65 -2.39 4.33
C ASP A 185 9.88 -0.88 4.25
N SER A 186 9.79 -0.26 3.08
CA SER A 186 9.95 1.18 2.93
C SER A 186 8.86 1.97 3.68
N VAL A 187 9.21 3.17 4.11
CA VAL A 187 8.30 4.10 4.78
C VAL A 187 7.54 4.95 3.77
N ILE A 188 8.20 5.34 2.67
CA ILE A 188 7.68 6.22 1.63
C ILE A 188 7.90 5.58 0.26
N THR A 189 6.96 5.77 -0.65
CA THR A 189 7.14 5.43 -2.07
C THR A 189 7.14 6.69 -2.91
N VAL A 190 8.13 6.81 -3.80
CA VAL A 190 8.38 7.98 -4.63
C VAL A 190 8.23 7.62 -6.10
N PHE A 191 7.53 8.47 -6.86
CA PHE A 191 7.49 8.45 -8.32
C PHE A 191 8.28 9.60 -8.91
N THR A 192 9.10 9.32 -9.93
CA THR A 192 9.82 10.35 -10.71
C THR A 192 10.06 9.88 -12.14
N GLY A 193 10.51 10.77 -13.02
CA GLY A 193 10.86 10.46 -14.42
C GLY A 193 12.36 10.47 -14.66
N ALA A 194 12.83 9.60 -15.57
CA ALA A 194 14.19 9.68 -16.09
C ALA A 194 14.28 10.76 -17.18
N GLY A 195 15.38 11.52 -17.19
CA GLY A 195 15.63 12.57 -18.19
C GLY A 195 14.80 13.85 -17.93
N ASP A 196 14.48 14.58 -19.00
CA ASP A 196 13.90 15.92 -18.93
C ASP A 196 12.40 15.95 -18.68
N PHE A 197 11.70 14.86 -18.90
CA PHE A 197 10.27 14.75 -18.69
C PHE A 197 9.93 13.91 -17.47
N TYR A 198 8.93 14.35 -16.71
CA TYR A 198 8.28 13.45 -15.78
C TYR A 198 7.57 12.35 -16.54
N CYS A 199 6.57 12.71 -17.35
CA CYS A 199 5.86 11.75 -18.21
C CYS A 199 5.01 12.49 -19.26
N SER A 200 5.05 12.03 -20.51
CA SER A 200 4.23 12.60 -21.59
C SER A 200 2.85 11.96 -21.74
N GLY A 201 2.41 11.19 -20.73
CA GLY A 201 1.08 10.58 -20.71
C GLY A 201 1.00 9.24 -21.45
N ASN A 202 -0.21 8.84 -21.83
CA ASN A 202 -0.46 7.60 -22.54
C ASN A 202 0.29 7.58 -23.88
N ASP A 203 1.01 6.48 -24.15
CA ASP A 203 1.66 6.29 -25.44
C ASP A 203 0.59 6.04 -26.49
N LEU A 204 0.53 6.91 -27.49
CA LEU A 204 -0.50 6.83 -28.54
C LEU A 204 -0.39 5.54 -29.37
N THR A 205 0.72 4.80 -29.30
CA THR A 205 0.83 3.48 -29.93
C THR A 205 -0.11 2.45 -29.27
N ASN A 206 -0.61 2.71 -28.05
CA ASN A 206 -1.60 1.87 -27.40
C ASN A 206 -2.96 1.84 -28.16
N PHE A 207 -3.24 2.84 -28.99
CA PHE A 207 -4.42 2.89 -29.85
C PHE A 207 -4.25 2.14 -31.19
N GLN A 208 -3.10 1.52 -31.44
CA GLN A 208 -2.91 0.68 -32.62
C GLN A 208 -3.61 -0.67 -32.41
N LEU A 209 -4.43 -1.06 -33.41
CA LEU A 209 -5.09 -2.35 -33.41
C LEU A 209 -4.04 -3.46 -33.47
N GLN A 210 -3.85 -4.19 -32.38
CA GLN A 210 -3.00 -5.36 -32.32
C GLN A 210 -3.87 -6.63 -32.21
N GLY A 211 -3.64 -7.58 -33.11
CA GLY A 211 -4.18 -8.95 -32.94
C GLY A 211 -5.61 -9.20 -33.42
N GLY A 212 -6.14 -8.45 -34.41
CA GLY A 212 -7.40 -8.80 -35.08
C GLY A 212 -8.69 -8.49 -34.32
N GLY A 213 -8.61 -7.88 -33.11
CA GLY A 213 -9.77 -7.39 -32.35
C GLY A 213 -10.28 -6.07 -32.89
N GLY A 214 -11.61 -5.83 -32.84
CA GLY A 214 -12.22 -4.56 -33.26
C GLY A 214 -11.89 -3.41 -32.30
N VAL A 215 -12.25 -2.17 -32.72
CA VAL A 215 -12.08 -0.95 -31.91
C VAL A 215 -12.75 -1.09 -30.52
N GLU A 216 -13.90 -1.74 -30.44
CA GLU A 216 -14.61 -1.96 -29.18
C GLU A 216 -13.80 -2.81 -28.20
N GLU A 217 -13.23 -3.92 -28.66
CA GLU A 217 -12.42 -4.79 -27.80
C GLU A 217 -11.17 -4.06 -27.29
N MET A 218 -10.51 -3.30 -28.18
CA MET A 218 -9.37 -2.47 -27.81
C MET A 218 -9.75 -1.42 -26.74
N ALA A 219 -10.88 -0.72 -26.93
CA ALA A 219 -11.37 0.30 -26.01
C ALA A 219 -11.71 -0.31 -24.65
N ARG A 220 -12.40 -1.46 -24.60
CA ARG A 220 -12.74 -2.16 -23.36
C ARG A 220 -11.49 -2.66 -22.62
N ARG A 221 -10.54 -3.28 -23.31
CA ARG A 221 -9.27 -3.72 -22.69
C ARG A 221 -8.46 -2.54 -22.16
N GLY A 222 -8.39 -1.45 -22.92
CA GLY A 222 -7.74 -0.22 -22.48
C GLY A 222 -8.40 0.38 -21.24
N GLY A 223 -9.73 0.40 -21.21
CA GLY A 223 -10.52 0.87 -20.07
C GLY A 223 -10.29 0.01 -18.81
N GLU A 224 -10.31 -1.32 -18.94
CA GLU A 224 -10.04 -2.20 -17.81
C GLU A 224 -8.61 -2.03 -17.25
N LEU A 225 -7.63 -1.83 -18.13
CA LEU A 225 -6.27 -1.56 -17.71
C LEU A 225 -6.17 -0.21 -16.98
N LEU A 226 -6.80 0.83 -17.51
CA LEU A 226 -6.86 2.15 -16.90
C LEU A 226 -7.55 2.10 -15.53
N ARG A 227 -8.66 1.37 -15.41
CA ARG A 227 -9.39 1.15 -14.14
C ARG A 227 -8.49 0.55 -13.08
N LYS A 228 -7.75 -0.51 -13.41
CA LYS A 228 -6.80 -1.18 -12.52
C LYS A 228 -5.64 -0.27 -12.14
N TYR A 229 -5.12 0.47 -13.11
CA TYR A 229 -4.02 1.42 -12.90
C TYR A 229 -4.39 2.50 -11.88
N VAL A 230 -5.53 3.15 -12.05
CA VAL A 230 -6.00 4.19 -11.13
C VAL A 230 -6.31 3.61 -9.74
N ARG A 231 -6.93 2.42 -9.67
CA ARG A 231 -7.19 1.72 -8.41
C ARG A 231 -5.91 1.43 -7.62
N ALA A 232 -4.81 1.11 -8.28
CA ALA A 232 -3.52 0.88 -7.61
C ALA A 232 -3.04 2.10 -6.80
N TYR A 233 -3.34 3.33 -7.26
CA TYR A 233 -3.05 4.56 -6.50
C TYR A 233 -4.06 4.81 -5.38
N ILE A 234 -5.35 4.56 -5.62
CA ILE A 234 -6.41 4.71 -4.60
C ILE A 234 -6.14 3.79 -3.40
N ASP A 235 -5.71 2.56 -3.69
CA ASP A 235 -5.50 1.51 -2.69
C ASP A 235 -4.14 1.56 -2.00
N PHE A 236 -3.22 2.36 -2.50
CA PHE A 236 -1.84 2.36 -2.01
C PHE A 236 -1.76 2.75 -0.52
N PRO A 237 -1.24 1.86 0.36
CA PRO A 237 -1.43 1.98 1.81
C PRO A 237 -0.43 2.90 2.51
N LYS A 238 0.70 3.22 1.88
CA LYS A 238 1.81 4.00 2.45
C LYS A 238 1.86 5.41 1.84
N PRO A 239 2.61 6.37 2.43
CA PRO A 239 2.82 7.67 1.79
C PRO A 239 3.35 7.53 0.37
N LEU A 240 2.71 8.21 -0.56
CA LEU A 240 3.01 8.23 -1.98
C LEU A 240 3.36 9.65 -2.41
N VAL A 241 4.57 9.86 -2.90
CA VAL A 241 5.10 11.17 -3.25
C VAL A 241 5.45 11.22 -4.73
N ALA A 242 4.96 12.23 -5.44
CA ALA A 242 5.40 12.53 -6.80
C ALA A 242 6.53 13.57 -6.78
N VAL A 243 7.65 13.25 -7.43
CA VAL A 243 8.79 14.14 -7.64
C VAL A 243 8.85 14.47 -9.13
N VAL A 244 8.14 15.55 -9.50
CA VAL A 244 7.88 15.95 -10.88
C VAL A 244 9.05 16.77 -11.41
N ASN A 245 9.99 16.10 -12.05
CA ASN A 245 11.26 16.65 -12.52
C ASN A 245 11.16 17.41 -13.85
N GLY A 246 10.00 17.49 -14.48
CA GLY A 246 9.80 18.15 -15.76
C GLY A 246 8.35 18.06 -16.24
N PRO A 247 8.06 18.33 -17.52
CA PRO A 247 6.70 18.31 -18.05
C PRO A 247 5.96 17.01 -17.79
N ALA A 248 4.69 17.12 -17.34
CA ALA A 248 3.72 16.05 -17.13
C ALA A 248 2.49 16.26 -18.02
N VAL A 249 1.96 15.19 -18.63
CA VAL A 249 0.84 15.29 -19.58
C VAL A 249 -0.18 14.16 -19.36
N GLY A 250 -1.45 14.47 -19.48
CA GLY A 250 -2.57 13.52 -19.47
C GLY A 250 -2.68 12.76 -18.15
N ILE A 251 -2.76 11.42 -18.22
CA ILE A 251 -2.91 10.53 -17.04
C ILE A 251 -1.83 10.76 -15.98
N SER A 252 -0.61 11.12 -16.37
CA SER A 252 0.46 11.40 -15.40
C SER A 252 0.25 12.68 -14.59
N VAL A 253 -0.64 13.55 -15.06
CA VAL A 253 -1.08 14.75 -14.32
C VAL A 253 -2.30 14.43 -13.47
N THR A 254 -3.29 13.75 -14.02
CA THR A 254 -4.57 13.51 -13.35
C THR A 254 -4.42 12.64 -12.10
N VAL A 255 -3.58 11.61 -12.17
CA VAL A 255 -3.31 10.76 -10.98
C VAL A 255 -2.55 11.49 -9.87
N LEU A 256 -1.98 12.68 -10.11
CA LEU A 256 -1.34 13.48 -9.04
C LEU A 256 -2.34 13.85 -7.93
N GLY A 257 -3.63 13.98 -8.23
CA GLY A 257 -4.68 14.15 -7.24
C GLY A 257 -4.85 12.97 -6.27
N LEU A 258 -4.19 11.84 -6.54
CA LEU A 258 -4.19 10.64 -5.69
C LEU A 258 -2.89 10.47 -4.89
N PHE A 259 -1.89 11.32 -5.13
CA PHE A 259 -0.67 11.36 -4.32
C PHE A 259 -0.90 12.10 -3.01
N ASP A 260 -0.07 11.82 -2.01
CA ASP A 260 -0.13 12.49 -0.72
C ASP A 260 0.69 13.79 -0.72
N LEU A 261 1.79 13.81 -1.49
CA LEU A 261 2.61 15.00 -1.74
C LEU A 261 3.04 15.04 -3.21
N VAL A 262 3.10 16.24 -3.76
CA VAL A 262 3.60 16.49 -5.11
C VAL A 262 4.65 17.60 -5.05
N TYR A 263 5.91 17.25 -5.26
CA TYR A 263 7.02 18.18 -5.38
C TYR A 263 7.37 18.39 -6.84
N ALA A 264 7.58 19.61 -7.26
CA ALA A 264 7.87 19.93 -8.65
C ALA A 264 9.12 20.79 -8.80
N SER A 265 9.92 20.53 -9.84
CA SER A 265 10.90 21.48 -10.33
C SER A 265 10.20 22.69 -10.96
N GLU A 266 10.77 23.89 -10.85
CA GLU A 266 10.23 25.12 -11.45
C GLU A 266 10.01 25.01 -12.97
N ARG A 267 10.74 24.13 -13.66
CA ARG A 267 10.57 23.87 -15.09
C ARG A 267 9.41 22.93 -15.42
N ALA A 268 8.79 22.30 -14.42
CA ALA A 268 7.68 21.40 -14.63
C ALA A 268 6.46 22.13 -15.18
N THR A 269 5.70 21.45 -16.01
CA THR A 269 4.42 21.93 -16.54
C THR A 269 3.39 20.80 -16.48
N PHE A 270 2.12 21.17 -16.35
CA PHE A 270 1.00 20.23 -16.19
C PHE A 270 -0.03 20.49 -17.26
N HIS A 271 -0.34 19.50 -18.08
CA HIS A 271 -1.23 19.64 -19.23
C HIS A 271 -2.10 18.41 -19.43
N THR A 272 -3.41 18.60 -19.59
CA THR A 272 -4.41 17.54 -19.84
C THR A 272 -5.15 17.81 -21.15
N PRO A 273 -4.55 17.49 -22.34
CA PRO A 273 -5.10 17.85 -23.64
C PRO A 273 -6.22 16.91 -24.09
N PHE A 274 -7.18 16.58 -23.21
CA PHE A 274 -8.23 15.60 -23.46
C PHE A 274 -9.14 16.02 -24.61
N SER A 275 -9.66 17.25 -24.59
CA SER A 275 -10.57 17.76 -25.62
C SER A 275 -9.90 17.86 -26.98
N GLN A 276 -8.59 18.14 -27.04
CA GLN A 276 -7.84 18.13 -28.30
C GLN A 276 -7.75 16.74 -28.94
N LEU A 277 -7.90 15.70 -28.15
CA LEU A 277 -7.86 14.30 -28.59
C LEU A 277 -9.26 13.66 -28.60
N GLY A 278 -10.34 14.46 -28.45
CA GLY A 278 -11.70 13.97 -28.38
C GLY A 278 -11.98 13.06 -27.17
N GLN A 279 -11.18 13.18 -26.12
CA GLN A 279 -11.24 12.37 -24.90
C GLN A 279 -11.90 13.14 -23.76
N SER A 280 -12.18 12.45 -22.66
CA SER A 280 -12.70 13.00 -21.40
C SER A 280 -11.68 12.91 -20.28
N ALA A 281 -11.98 13.52 -19.13
CA ALA A 281 -11.20 13.41 -17.90
C ALA A 281 -11.07 11.95 -17.44
N GLU A 282 -9.95 11.63 -16.82
CA GLU A 282 -9.59 10.31 -16.28
C GLU A 282 -8.81 10.45 -14.98
N GLY A 283 -8.48 9.33 -14.30
CA GLY A 283 -7.60 9.35 -13.12
C GLY A 283 -8.21 9.99 -11.89
N CYS A 284 -9.53 9.93 -11.76
CA CYS A 284 -10.33 10.59 -10.73
C CYS A 284 -10.29 12.13 -10.78
N SER A 285 -9.73 12.72 -11.85
CA SER A 285 -9.54 14.18 -11.94
C SER A 285 -10.85 14.96 -12.04
N SER A 286 -11.93 14.35 -12.58
CA SER A 286 -13.25 14.96 -12.61
C SER A 286 -13.82 15.25 -11.20
N TYR A 287 -13.30 14.58 -10.18
CA TYR A 287 -13.63 14.77 -8.77
C TYR A 287 -12.52 15.48 -8.00
N THR A 288 -11.28 15.01 -8.10
CA THR A 288 -10.17 15.52 -7.27
C THR A 288 -9.80 16.96 -7.65
N PHE A 289 -9.76 17.32 -8.93
CA PHE A 289 -9.36 18.66 -9.34
C PHE A 289 -10.36 19.74 -8.94
N PRO A 290 -11.69 19.58 -9.17
CA PRO A 290 -12.66 20.54 -8.64
C PRO A 290 -12.60 20.71 -7.12
N LYS A 291 -12.28 19.64 -6.39
CA LYS A 291 -12.13 19.67 -4.93
C LYS A 291 -10.88 20.43 -4.49
N MET A 292 -9.77 20.30 -5.22
CA MET A 292 -8.48 20.94 -4.90
C MET A 292 -8.44 22.39 -5.30
N MET A 293 -8.84 22.72 -6.54
CA MET A 293 -8.63 24.02 -7.15
C MET A 293 -9.91 24.79 -7.48
N GLY A 294 -11.07 24.22 -7.14
CA GLY A 294 -12.39 24.79 -7.51
C GLY A 294 -12.79 24.44 -8.95
N ALA A 295 -14.11 24.42 -9.19
CA ALA A 295 -14.70 23.94 -10.44
C ALA A 295 -14.23 24.71 -11.66
N ALA A 296 -14.12 26.05 -11.58
CA ALA A 296 -13.73 26.89 -12.72
C ALA A 296 -12.30 26.59 -13.19
N LYS A 297 -11.34 26.45 -12.26
CA LYS A 297 -9.93 26.17 -12.60
C LYS A 297 -9.74 24.74 -13.09
N ALA A 298 -10.46 23.79 -12.49
CA ALA A 298 -10.49 22.41 -12.99
C ALA A 298 -11.05 22.35 -14.42
N SER A 299 -12.11 23.10 -14.73
CA SER A 299 -12.69 23.17 -16.09
C SER A 299 -11.72 23.79 -17.10
N GLU A 300 -11.01 24.87 -16.73
CA GLU A 300 -9.96 25.44 -17.62
C GLU A 300 -8.94 24.37 -18.02
N MET A 301 -8.56 23.50 -17.08
CA MET A 301 -7.55 22.49 -17.27
C MET A 301 -8.10 21.26 -18.01
N LEU A 302 -9.19 20.67 -17.50
CA LEU A 302 -9.72 19.39 -17.99
C LEU A 302 -10.53 19.52 -19.29
N MET A 303 -11.20 20.65 -19.50
CA MET A 303 -12.06 20.86 -20.68
C MET A 303 -11.40 21.77 -21.73
N PHE A 304 -10.71 22.82 -21.31
CA PHE A 304 -10.17 23.83 -22.20
C PHE A 304 -8.65 23.75 -22.40
N ASN A 305 -8.04 22.62 -21.99
CA ASN A 305 -6.64 22.29 -22.22
C ASN A 305 -5.65 23.33 -21.68
N LYS A 306 -6.00 24.03 -20.61
CA LYS A 306 -5.10 24.99 -19.97
C LYS A 306 -3.86 24.25 -19.46
N LYS A 307 -2.70 24.68 -19.95
CA LYS A 307 -1.42 24.23 -19.45
C LYS A 307 -1.01 25.11 -18.28
N LEU A 308 -0.65 24.48 -17.15
CA LEU A 308 -0.16 25.15 -15.94
C LEU A 308 1.36 25.10 -15.88
N THR A 309 1.98 26.19 -15.38
CA THR A 309 3.35 26.19 -14.89
C THR A 309 3.41 25.53 -13.50
N ALA A 310 4.61 25.20 -13.01
CA ALA A 310 4.80 24.68 -11.67
C ALA A 310 4.26 25.64 -10.58
N ALA A 311 4.53 26.94 -10.72
CA ALA A 311 4.02 27.97 -9.80
C ALA A 311 2.48 28.00 -9.77
N GLN A 312 1.83 28.03 -10.95
CA GLN A 312 0.36 28.00 -11.05
C GLN A 312 -0.24 26.73 -10.46
N ALA A 313 0.41 25.58 -10.69
CA ALA A 313 -0.05 24.31 -10.14
C ALA A 313 0.08 24.27 -8.59
N CYS A 314 1.08 24.95 -8.04
CA CYS A 314 1.25 25.13 -6.60
C CYS A 314 0.17 26.06 -6.01
N GLU A 315 -0.09 27.20 -6.65
CA GLU A 315 -1.17 28.12 -6.25
C GLU A 315 -2.54 27.44 -6.24
N LEU A 316 -2.75 26.46 -7.14
CA LEU A 316 -3.97 25.68 -7.26
C LEU A 316 -3.98 24.38 -6.44
N ALA A 317 -3.01 24.19 -5.56
CA ALA A 317 -2.88 23.03 -4.67
C ALA A 317 -2.73 21.66 -5.37
N LEU A 318 -2.43 21.63 -6.68
CA LEU A 318 -2.05 20.41 -7.39
C LEU A 318 -0.61 20.01 -7.04
N VAL A 319 0.25 20.97 -6.81
CA VAL A 319 1.63 20.81 -6.36
C VAL A 319 1.76 21.32 -4.93
N THR A 320 2.41 20.55 -4.07
CA THR A 320 2.63 20.91 -2.67
C THR A 320 3.68 22.01 -2.54
N GLU A 321 4.77 21.90 -3.31
CA GLU A 321 5.88 22.86 -3.28
C GLU A 321 6.70 22.81 -4.58
N VAL A 322 7.22 23.97 -4.98
CA VAL A 322 8.08 24.13 -6.16
C VAL A 322 9.50 24.47 -5.72
N PHE A 323 10.48 23.84 -6.34
CA PHE A 323 11.89 24.03 -6.05
C PHE A 323 12.63 24.54 -7.28
N PRO A 324 13.67 25.39 -7.10
CA PRO A 324 14.55 25.77 -8.19
C PRO A 324 15.17 24.54 -8.86
N ASP A 325 15.31 24.54 -10.18
CA ASP A 325 15.82 23.38 -10.92
C ASP A 325 17.23 22.99 -10.46
N SER A 326 18.05 23.99 -10.13
CA SER A 326 19.44 23.81 -9.66
C SER A 326 19.55 23.05 -8.32
N SER A 327 18.58 23.21 -7.41
CA SER A 327 18.57 22.58 -6.08
C SER A 327 17.54 21.48 -5.93
N PHE A 328 16.67 21.28 -6.94
CA PHE A 328 15.52 20.37 -6.89
C PHE A 328 15.85 19.00 -6.31
N GLN A 329 16.84 18.33 -6.87
CA GLN A 329 17.19 16.98 -6.42
C GLN A 329 17.70 16.97 -4.97
N SER A 330 18.62 17.85 -4.61
CA SER A 330 19.22 17.88 -3.28
C SER A 330 18.21 18.25 -2.19
N GLU A 331 17.37 19.25 -2.42
CA GLU A 331 16.38 19.68 -1.44
C GLU A 331 15.25 18.68 -1.24
N VAL A 332 14.69 18.16 -2.34
CA VAL A 332 13.62 17.17 -2.28
C VAL A 332 14.09 15.89 -1.57
N TRP A 333 15.26 15.33 -1.96
CA TRP A 333 15.76 14.11 -1.34
C TRP A 333 16.17 14.31 0.12
N THR A 334 16.70 15.46 0.51
CA THR A 334 16.97 15.79 1.91
C THR A 334 15.69 15.75 2.74
N ARG A 335 14.60 16.30 2.20
CA ARG A 335 13.28 16.31 2.85
C ARG A 335 12.66 14.92 2.94
N LEU A 336 12.70 14.17 1.85
CA LEU A 336 12.18 12.79 1.81
C LEU A 336 12.91 11.87 2.78
N LYS A 337 14.24 11.95 2.88
CA LYS A 337 15.03 11.21 3.85
C LYS A 337 14.69 11.58 5.30
N ALA A 338 14.32 12.83 5.57
CA ALA A 338 13.83 13.24 6.88
C ALA A 338 12.46 12.62 7.18
N TYR A 339 11.55 12.58 6.21
CA TYR A 339 10.23 11.95 6.37
C TYR A 339 10.31 10.42 6.51
N ALA A 340 11.24 9.78 5.82
CA ALA A 340 11.46 8.34 5.93
C ALA A 340 11.90 7.89 7.34
N LYS A 341 12.40 8.82 8.17
CA LYS A 341 12.72 8.55 9.59
C LYS A 341 11.51 8.60 10.52
N LEU A 342 10.36 9.03 10.03
CA LEU A 342 9.13 9.08 10.81
C LEU A 342 8.57 7.67 11.04
N PRO A 343 7.80 7.45 12.12
CA PRO A 343 7.23 6.14 12.42
C PRO A 343 6.32 5.64 11.28
N ARG A 344 6.73 4.59 10.59
CA ARG A 344 6.07 3.98 9.42
C ARG A 344 4.57 3.76 9.63
N ASN A 345 4.21 3.09 10.74
CA ASN A 345 2.82 2.76 11.01
C ASN A 345 1.96 4.01 11.26
N SER A 346 2.53 5.04 11.92
CA SER A 346 1.82 6.31 12.14
C SER A 346 1.45 6.98 10.83
N LEU A 347 2.39 7.02 9.87
CA LEU A 347 2.16 7.58 8.54
C LEU A 347 1.10 6.78 7.77
N ALA A 348 1.22 5.45 7.77
CA ALA A 348 0.28 4.56 7.09
C ALA A 348 -1.15 4.69 7.64
N PHE A 349 -1.32 4.69 8.98
CA PHE A 349 -2.64 4.88 9.60
C PHE A 349 -3.22 6.27 9.32
N SER A 350 -2.40 7.33 9.37
CA SER A 350 -2.85 8.69 9.05
C SER A 350 -3.34 8.77 7.59
N LYS A 351 -2.57 8.19 6.65
CA LYS A 351 -3.01 8.11 5.25
C LYS A 351 -4.33 7.35 5.11
N GLN A 352 -4.45 6.18 5.77
CA GLN A 352 -5.68 5.39 5.73
C GLN A 352 -6.89 6.19 6.25
N LEU A 353 -6.75 6.92 7.37
CA LEU A 353 -7.81 7.77 7.90
C LEU A 353 -8.23 8.85 6.89
N ILE A 354 -7.27 9.55 6.29
CA ILE A 354 -7.54 10.59 5.28
C ILE A 354 -8.20 9.98 4.04
N ARG A 355 -7.68 8.86 3.54
CA ARG A 355 -8.14 8.23 2.29
C ARG A 355 -9.48 7.51 2.44
N SER A 356 -9.75 6.91 3.60
CA SER A 356 -10.95 6.10 3.82
C SER A 356 -12.25 6.87 3.62
N MET A 357 -12.26 8.17 3.95
CA MET A 357 -13.44 9.03 3.78
C MET A 357 -13.83 9.24 2.32
N GLU A 358 -12.88 9.06 1.40
CA GLU A 358 -13.05 9.35 -0.02
C GLU A 358 -13.01 8.08 -0.90
N LYS A 359 -12.63 6.94 -0.33
CA LYS A 359 -12.25 5.74 -1.09
C LYS A 359 -13.38 5.23 -1.98
N GLU A 360 -14.57 5.05 -1.43
CA GLU A 360 -15.75 4.60 -2.17
C GLU A 360 -16.13 5.60 -3.27
N ARG A 361 -16.02 6.89 -2.98
CA ARG A 361 -16.27 7.94 -3.97
C ARG A 361 -15.27 7.88 -5.12
N LEU A 362 -13.98 7.69 -4.80
CA LEU A 362 -12.92 7.57 -5.81
C LEU A 362 -13.13 6.35 -6.71
N TYR A 363 -13.57 5.22 -6.17
CA TYR A 363 -13.91 4.05 -6.98
C TYR A 363 -15.06 4.35 -7.94
N ALA A 364 -16.15 4.93 -7.45
CA ALA A 364 -17.30 5.27 -8.29
C ALA A 364 -16.94 6.27 -9.39
N VAL A 365 -16.10 7.26 -9.07
CA VAL A 365 -15.60 8.23 -10.06
C VAL A 365 -14.72 7.57 -11.10
N ASN A 366 -13.75 6.74 -10.70
CA ASN A 366 -12.89 6.01 -11.63
C ASN A 366 -13.71 5.14 -12.58
N ASP A 367 -14.71 4.42 -12.07
CA ASP A 367 -15.57 3.58 -12.88
C ASP A 367 -16.39 4.41 -13.90
N ALA A 368 -16.96 5.55 -13.48
CA ALA A 368 -17.72 6.45 -14.36
C ALA A 368 -16.84 7.12 -15.42
N GLU A 369 -15.64 7.58 -15.06
CA GLU A 369 -14.68 8.16 -15.99
C GLU A 369 -14.26 7.14 -17.06
N VAL A 370 -13.95 5.90 -16.64
CA VAL A 370 -13.54 4.82 -17.55
C VAL A 370 -14.65 4.46 -18.53
N GLU A 371 -15.90 4.31 -18.08
CA GLU A 371 -17.03 4.03 -18.96
C GLU A 371 -17.25 5.17 -19.99
N CYS A 372 -17.18 6.43 -19.53
CA CYS A 372 -17.24 7.58 -20.44
C CYS A 372 -16.12 7.52 -21.48
N LEU A 373 -14.89 7.24 -21.06
CA LEU A 373 -13.71 7.22 -21.91
C LEU A 373 -13.75 6.08 -22.94
N ILE A 374 -14.24 4.89 -22.55
CA ILE A 374 -14.48 3.78 -23.51
C ILE A 374 -15.42 4.26 -24.62
N GLY A 375 -16.54 4.93 -24.28
CA GLY A 375 -17.45 5.51 -25.27
C GLY A 375 -16.77 6.54 -26.17
N ARG A 376 -15.86 7.38 -25.60
CA ARG A 376 -15.10 8.35 -26.40
C ARG A 376 -14.13 7.66 -27.36
N TRP A 377 -13.38 6.65 -26.93
CA TRP A 377 -12.43 5.92 -27.78
C TRP A 377 -13.10 5.18 -28.95
N MET A 378 -14.37 4.84 -28.82
CA MET A 378 -15.17 4.25 -29.91
C MET A 378 -15.78 5.29 -30.85
N SER A 379 -15.69 6.58 -30.53
CA SER A 379 -16.30 7.64 -31.35
C SER A 379 -15.43 8.08 -32.52
N ASP A 380 -16.06 8.42 -33.62
CA ASP A 380 -15.40 9.02 -34.81
C ASP A 380 -14.67 10.31 -34.47
N GLU A 381 -15.21 11.10 -33.54
CA GLU A 381 -14.60 12.35 -33.07
C GLU A 381 -13.22 12.10 -32.44
N CYS A 382 -13.10 11.14 -31.53
CA CYS A 382 -11.83 10.79 -30.92
C CYS A 382 -10.85 10.22 -31.93
N PHE A 383 -11.32 9.32 -32.82
CA PHE A 383 -10.51 8.75 -33.90
C PHE A 383 -9.93 9.85 -34.78
N ASN A 384 -10.78 10.76 -35.29
CA ASN A 384 -10.37 11.84 -36.18
C ASN A 384 -9.42 12.84 -35.48
N ALA A 385 -9.66 13.15 -34.20
CA ALA A 385 -8.79 14.03 -33.41
C ALA A 385 -7.38 13.42 -33.20
N VAL A 386 -7.30 12.13 -32.86
CA VAL A 386 -6.04 11.39 -32.73
C VAL A 386 -5.29 11.32 -34.07
N MET A 387 -6.00 11.02 -35.18
CA MET A 387 -5.38 10.99 -36.51
C MET A 387 -4.84 12.35 -36.92
N SER A 388 -5.60 13.43 -36.67
CA SER A 388 -5.17 14.81 -36.95
C SER A 388 -3.92 15.18 -36.15
N PHE A 389 -3.83 14.74 -34.92
CA PHE A 389 -2.64 14.93 -34.05
C PHE A 389 -1.39 14.25 -34.66
N PHE A 390 -1.52 12.99 -35.12
CA PHE A 390 -0.41 12.29 -35.77
C PHE A 390 0.03 12.97 -37.07
N GLN A 391 -0.92 13.44 -37.89
CA GLN A 391 -0.59 14.14 -39.12
C GLN A 391 0.12 15.48 -38.89
N ALA A 392 -0.29 16.23 -37.86
CA ALA A 392 0.37 17.48 -37.48
C ALA A 392 1.81 17.23 -37.01
N LYS A 393 2.04 16.13 -36.28
CA LYS A 393 3.38 15.77 -35.78
C LYS A 393 4.31 15.25 -36.88
N ALA A 394 3.78 14.67 -37.95
CA ALA A 394 4.57 14.20 -39.11
C ALA A 394 5.03 15.35 -40.03
N LYS A 395 4.47 16.55 -39.85
CA LYS A 395 4.82 17.77 -40.64
C LYS A 395 5.86 18.65 -39.95
N LEU A 396 6.22 18.34 -38.69
CA LEU A 396 7.28 18.97 -37.87
C LEU A 396 8.56 18.13 -37.88
#